data_529baeee44b0dbbdf9be2983256634ee
#
_entry.id   529baeee44b0dbbdf9be2983256634ee
#
_cell.length_a   1.000
_cell.length_b   1.000
_cell.length_c   1.000
_cell.angle_alpha   90.00
_cell.angle_beta   90.00
_cell.angle_gamma   90.00
#
_symmetry.space_group_name_H-M   'P 1'
#
loop_
_entity.id
_entity.type
_entity.pdbx_description
1 polymer ?
#
loop_
_entity_poly.entity_id
_entity_poly.type
_entity_poly.pdbx_seq_one_letter_code
_entity_poly.pdbx_strand_id
1 'polypeptide(L)'
;MARADTDKGFADGEADAGQPRGKREARMVGKAAGFAVALVLGCAIETSHQVFAESFVEQNAEFRMQLDFVVPDAALRKFLPAGWEPNIATQGPAKDCNLRLIFIDRIDITGADGAPVGSSRLVYLAVPVKQSGSNTVGQMIIAGLTTEPKDAPGPFGNYELATSHRMERSVNAGGGKDTLMEEHWEFASASGERLEVHLKYERAPARKGANEVKFFSPTNPASYQIFKIEQGIDIMRNATVPVRDRVKEFSYKAGGGRLGPLFDGTERVVSIDSFHWYNRGVYLP
;
A
#
# COMPACT_ATOMS: atom_id res chain seq x y z
N MET A 1 -24.36 52.83 -7.23
CA MET A 1 -24.43 53.80 -6.13
C MET A 1 -23.75 53.21 -4.91
N ALA A 2 -22.68 53.93 -4.45
CA ALA A 2 -21.88 53.82 -3.19
C ALA A 2 -21.23 52.46 -2.87
N ARG A 3 -19.94 52.23 -3.04
CA ARG A 3 -18.65 52.63 -2.43
C ARG A 3 -18.70 52.81 -0.89
N ALA A 4 -17.93 51.95 -0.21
CA ALA A 4 -17.13 52.32 0.94
C ALA A 4 -15.93 51.42 1.07
N ASP A 5 -14.77 51.99 0.82
CA ASP A 5 -13.42 51.65 1.27
C ASP A 5 -13.31 51.69 2.80
N THR A 6 -12.46 50.87 3.38
CA THR A 6 -11.60 51.26 4.49
C THR A 6 -10.35 50.43 4.57
N ASP A 7 -9.31 51.05 4.19
CA ASP A 7 -7.88 50.85 4.41
C ASP A 7 -7.49 51.16 5.87
N LYS A 8 -6.49 50.45 6.41
CA LYS A 8 -5.51 50.81 7.48
C LYS A 8 -4.95 49.50 8.06
N GLY A 9 -3.69 49.29 8.26
CA GLY A 9 -2.52 50.11 8.26
C GLY A 9 -1.35 49.23 8.71
N PHE A 10 -0.25 49.54 8.15
CA PHE A 10 1.11 49.08 8.46
C PHE A 10 1.52 49.36 9.92
N ALA A 11 2.34 48.50 10.52
CA ALA A 11 3.31 48.88 11.55
C ALA A 11 4.52 47.96 11.54
N ASP A 12 5.61 48.51 11.11
CA ASP A 12 6.99 48.02 11.22
C ASP A 12 7.44 48.03 12.69
N GLY A 13 8.35 47.14 13.04
CA GLY A 13 9.04 47.12 14.33
C GLY A 13 10.40 46.45 14.18
N GLU A 14 11.38 47.27 13.89
CA GLU A 14 12.84 46.98 13.81
C GLU A 14 13.50 46.96 15.18
N ALA A 15 14.67 46.29 15.21
CA ALA A 15 15.84 46.41 16.09
C ALA A 15 15.76 45.70 17.47
N ASP A 16 16.72 44.92 17.86
CA ASP A 16 18.07 45.40 18.26
C ASP A 16 19.05 44.23 18.51
N ALA A 17 20.32 44.57 18.36
CA ALA A 17 21.52 43.78 18.40
C ALA A 17 21.97 43.42 19.83
N GLY A 18 22.79 42.36 19.97
CA GLY A 18 23.50 42.10 21.22
C GLY A 18 24.37 40.85 21.23
N GLN A 19 25.58 40.93 20.64
CA GLN A 19 26.69 40.06 21.08
C GLN A 19 27.39 40.69 22.31
N PRO A 20 28.02 39.88 23.17
CA PRO A 20 29.45 40.08 23.31
C PRO A 20 30.32 38.82 23.39
N ARG A 21 31.54 39.04 22.91
CA ARG A 21 32.74 38.24 22.98
C ARG A 21 33.17 37.94 24.43
N GLY A 22 33.75 36.77 24.66
CA GLY A 22 34.52 36.46 25.86
C GLY A 22 35.60 35.41 25.58
N LYS A 23 36.80 35.88 25.22
CA LYS A 23 38.02 35.09 25.26
C LYS A 23 38.44 34.80 26.70
N ARG A 24 38.88 33.58 26.98
CA ARG A 24 39.88 33.30 28.03
C ARG A 24 40.76 32.14 27.62
N GLU A 25 41.99 32.46 27.29
CA GLU A 25 43.15 31.56 27.30
C GLU A 25 43.53 31.25 28.76
N ALA A 26 43.86 29.99 29.02
CA ALA A 26 44.72 29.64 30.16
C ALA A 26 45.63 28.48 29.73
N ARG A 27 46.89 28.86 29.63
CA ARG A 27 48.08 28.00 29.54
C ARG A 27 48.31 27.33 30.91
N MET A 28 48.57 26.03 30.93
CA MET A 28 49.46 25.47 31.96
C MET A 28 50.21 24.22 31.43
N VAL A 29 51.46 24.28 31.72
CA VAL A 29 52.59 23.40 31.40
C VAL A 29 52.62 22.19 32.35
N GLY A 30 53.01 21.02 31.83
CA GLY A 30 53.93 20.14 32.57
C GLY A 30 53.42 18.72 32.88
N LYS A 31 53.97 17.77 32.30
CA LYS A 31 54.88 16.69 32.78
C LYS A 31 54.70 15.43 31.93
N ALA A 32 55.80 15.05 31.31
CA ALA A 32 55.99 13.77 30.67
C ALA A 32 55.96 12.63 31.69
N ALA A 33 55.18 11.60 31.41
CA ALA A 33 55.35 10.25 31.94
C ALA A 33 55.06 9.26 30.82
N GLY A 34 56.12 8.57 30.40
CA GLY A 34 56.05 7.56 29.38
C GLY A 34 55.22 6.35 29.84
N PHE A 35 54.30 5.97 29.00
CA PHE A 35 53.64 4.67 29.08
C PHE A 35 53.69 4.02 27.69
N ALA A 36 54.43 2.90 27.63
CA ALA A 36 54.42 2.03 26.47
C ALA A 36 53.05 1.40 26.33
N VAL A 37 52.27 1.79 25.31
CA VAL A 37 51.02 1.14 24.95
C VAL A 37 51.33 0.14 23.85
N ALA A 38 51.16 -1.13 24.19
CA ALA A 38 51.15 -2.24 23.24
C ALA A 38 50.00 -2.05 22.22
N LEU A 39 50.40 -1.89 20.94
CA LEU A 39 49.45 -1.79 19.83
C LEU A 39 48.87 -3.17 19.56
N VAL A 40 47.72 -3.50 20.14
CA VAL A 40 46.89 -4.64 19.72
C VAL A 40 46.16 -4.22 18.46
N LEU A 41 46.67 -4.64 17.29
CA LEU A 41 45.91 -4.56 16.04
C LEU A 41 44.71 -5.50 16.15
N GLY A 42 43.59 -4.96 16.64
CA GLY A 42 42.28 -5.56 16.48
C GLY A 42 41.87 -5.40 15.02
N CYS A 43 41.94 -6.46 14.22
CA CYS A 43 41.21 -6.51 12.94
C CYS A 43 39.71 -6.39 13.25
N ALA A 44 39.20 -5.16 13.21
CA ALA A 44 37.77 -4.95 13.08
C ALA A 44 37.38 -5.48 11.70
N ILE A 45 36.76 -6.66 11.66
CA ILE A 45 36.03 -7.11 10.47
C ILE A 45 34.83 -6.18 10.38
N GLU A 46 35.02 -5.08 9.64
CA GLU A 46 33.88 -4.29 9.16
C GLU A 46 33.08 -5.21 8.24
N THR A 47 32.02 -5.82 8.76
CA THR A 47 30.97 -6.36 7.93
C THR A 47 30.33 -5.18 7.22
N SER A 48 30.84 -4.85 6.06
CA SER A 48 30.20 -3.93 5.15
C SER A 48 28.84 -4.54 4.79
N HIS A 49 27.79 -4.11 5.50
CA HIS A 49 26.43 -4.30 5.00
C HIS A 49 26.40 -3.55 3.68
N GLN A 50 26.48 -4.27 2.57
CA GLN A 50 26.17 -3.70 1.27
C GLN A 50 24.69 -3.27 1.34
N VAL A 51 24.48 -1.98 1.55
CA VAL A 51 23.18 -1.37 1.33
C VAL A 51 23.02 -1.36 -0.19
N PHE A 52 22.33 -2.36 -0.73
CA PHE A 52 21.93 -2.32 -2.13
C PHE A 52 20.99 -1.14 -2.28
N ALA A 53 21.32 -0.24 -3.22
CA ALA A 53 20.42 0.85 -3.56
C ALA A 53 19.20 0.26 -4.23
N GLU A 54 18.01 0.65 -3.74
CA GLU A 54 16.75 0.26 -4.38
C GLU A 54 16.74 0.69 -5.85
N SER A 55 16.30 -0.22 -6.73
CA SER A 55 16.18 0.05 -8.14
C SER A 55 14.74 0.41 -8.50
N PHE A 56 14.51 1.60 -9.02
CA PHE A 56 13.20 2.02 -9.50
C PHE A 56 12.78 1.21 -10.73
N VAL A 57 11.57 0.70 -10.73
CA VAL A 57 11.01 -0.15 -11.78
C VAL A 57 9.94 0.57 -12.59
N GLU A 58 8.95 1.12 -11.90
CA GLU A 58 7.83 1.83 -12.53
C GLU A 58 7.15 2.78 -11.54
N GLN A 59 6.45 3.74 -12.09
CA GLN A 59 5.46 4.55 -11.37
C GLN A 59 4.11 4.41 -12.06
N ASN A 60 3.05 4.43 -11.28
CA ASN A 60 1.70 4.42 -11.85
C ASN A 60 0.70 5.20 -11.02
N ALA A 61 -0.35 5.66 -11.71
CA ALA A 61 -1.55 6.23 -11.12
C ALA A 61 -2.69 5.22 -11.24
N GLU A 62 -3.44 5.02 -10.17
CA GLU A 62 -4.45 3.96 -10.09
C GLU A 62 -5.72 4.41 -9.38
N PHE A 63 -6.83 3.73 -9.70
CA PHE A 63 -7.99 3.59 -8.83
C PHE A 63 -8.05 2.17 -8.29
N ARG A 64 -8.47 2.02 -7.04
CA ARG A 64 -8.62 0.70 -6.41
C ARG A 64 -9.95 0.58 -5.67
N MET A 65 -10.49 -0.62 -5.74
CA MET A 65 -11.54 -1.11 -4.87
C MET A 65 -10.97 -2.29 -4.07
N GLN A 66 -11.04 -2.22 -2.74
CA GLN A 66 -10.50 -3.26 -1.85
C GLN A 66 -11.59 -3.79 -0.93
N LEU A 67 -11.67 -5.11 -0.86
CA LEU A 67 -12.47 -5.83 0.10
C LEU A 67 -11.53 -6.59 1.04
N ASP A 68 -11.65 -6.33 2.32
CA ASP A 68 -10.92 -7.04 3.36
C ASP A 68 -11.78 -8.17 3.92
N PHE A 69 -11.23 -9.39 3.94
CA PHE A 69 -11.94 -10.60 4.34
C PHE A 69 -11.32 -11.27 5.56
N VAL A 70 -12.16 -11.98 6.28
CA VAL A 70 -11.79 -13.16 7.08
C VAL A 70 -12.18 -14.38 6.28
N VAL A 71 -11.19 -15.20 5.91
CA VAL A 71 -11.38 -16.48 5.22
C VAL A 71 -10.90 -17.64 6.09
N PRO A 72 -11.25 -18.92 5.77
CA PRO A 72 -10.79 -20.07 6.52
C PRO A 72 -9.27 -20.15 6.59
N ASP A 73 -8.70 -20.09 7.80
CA ASP A 73 -7.25 -20.06 8.03
C ASP A 73 -6.54 -21.30 7.47
N ALA A 74 -7.15 -22.48 7.63
CA ALA A 74 -6.58 -23.72 7.12
C ALA A 74 -6.49 -23.76 5.57
N ALA A 75 -7.42 -23.12 4.88
CA ALA A 75 -7.36 -22.97 3.43
C ALA A 75 -6.31 -21.94 3.03
N LEU A 76 -6.26 -20.80 3.72
CA LEU A 76 -5.34 -19.70 3.45
C LEU A 76 -3.87 -20.12 3.60
N ARG A 77 -3.56 -20.91 4.65
CA ARG A 77 -2.18 -21.40 4.91
C ARG A 77 -1.63 -22.24 3.78
N LYS A 78 -2.45 -22.88 2.95
CA LYS A 78 -2.01 -23.67 1.79
C LYS A 78 -1.38 -22.80 0.67
N PHE A 79 -1.66 -21.51 0.68
CA PHE A 79 -1.09 -20.55 -0.27
C PHE A 79 0.21 -19.92 0.23
N LEU A 80 0.56 -20.11 1.50
CA LEU A 80 1.75 -19.50 2.09
C LEU A 80 2.92 -20.49 2.09
N PRO A 81 4.14 -20.05 1.77
CA PRO A 81 5.32 -20.88 1.86
C PRO A 81 5.69 -21.15 3.33
N ALA A 82 6.47 -22.18 3.57
CA ALA A 82 6.96 -22.52 4.90
C ALA A 82 7.68 -21.31 5.54
N GLY A 83 7.46 -21.11 6.84
CA GLY A 83 8.03 -20.02 7.60
C GLY A 83 7.30 -18.68 7.45
N TRP A 84 6.16 -18.64 6.73
CA TRP A 84 5.31 -17.46 6.63
C TRP A 84 3.93 -17.72 7.23
N GLU A 85 3.38 -16.72 7.89
CA GLU A 85 2.07 -16.80 8.52
C GLU A 85 1.29 -15.49 8.34
N PRO A 86 -0.05 -15.54 8.41
CA PRO A 86 -0.87 -14.33 8.36
C PRO A 86 -0.50 -13.36 9.50
N ASN A 87 -0.38 -12.08 9.17
CA ASN A 87 -0.20 -10.98 10.12
C ASN A 87 -1.52 -10.24 10.28
N ILE A 88 -2.38 -10.76 11.14
CA ILE A 88 -3.75 -10.30 11.31
C ILE A 88 -3.78 -9.00 12.13
N ALA A 89 -4.42 -7.96 11.59
CA ALA A 89 -4.61 -6.71 12.30
C ALA A 89 -5.53 -6.91 13.52
N THR A 90 -5.11 -6.43 14.68
CA THR A 90 -5.87 -6.54 15.93
C THR A 90 -6.75 -5.32 16.21
N GLN A 91 -6.59 -4.26 15.40
CA GLN A 91 -7.32 -3.01 15.53
C GLN A 91 -7.49 -2.30 14.18
N GLY A 92 -8.28 -1.23 14.18
CA GLY A 92 -8.54 -0.43 12.98
C GLY A 92 -9.59 -1.03 12.05
N PRO A 93 -9.87 -0.40 10.90
CA PRO A 93 -10.92 -0.84 9.98
C PRO A 93 -10.74 -2.26 9.45
N ALA A 94 -9.50 -2.67 9.21
CA ALA A 94 -9.14 -4.01 8.73
C ALA A 94 -8.90 -5.02 9.86
N LYS A 95 -9.45 -4.78 11.07
CA LYS A 95 -9.34 -5.70 12.19
C LYS A 95 -9.84 -7.09 11.77
N ASP A 96 -9.08 -8.13 12.16
CA ASP A 96 -9.32 -9.54 11.86
C ASP A 96 -9.13 -9.94 10.39
N CYS A 97 -8.84 -9.01 9.48
CA CYS A 97 -8.57 -9.30 8.07
C CYS A 97 -7.36 -10.23 7.92
N ASN A 98 -7.55 -11.33 7.18
CA ASN A 98 -6.47 -12.23 6.79
C ASN A 98 -6.30 -12.35 5.27
N LEU A 99 -7.22 -11.79 4.47
CA LEU A 99 -7.16 -11.77 3.01
C LEU A 99 -7.71 -10.46 2.47
N ARG A 100 -7.04 -9.87 1.49
CA ARG A 100 -7.47 -8.69 0.73
C ARG A 100 -7.72 -9.07 -0.72
N LEU A 101 -8.88 -8.73 -1.23
CA LEU A 101 -9.21 -8.78 -2.65
C LEU A 101 -9.17 -7.35 -3.18
N ILE A 102 -8.26 -7.09 -4.14
CA ILE A 102 -7.99 -5.73 -4.61
C ILE A 102 -8.16 -5.66 -6.12
N PHE A 103 -9.18 -4.92 -6.57
CA PHE A 103 -9.41 -4.58 -7.98
C PHE A 103 -8.69 -3.28 -8.30
N ILE A 104 -8.00 -3.23 -9.42
CA ILE A 104 -7.11 -2.12 -9.78
C ILE A 104 -7.33 -1.72 -11.23
N ASP A 105 -7.58 -0.42 -11.45
CA ASP A 105 -7.50 0.25 -12.75
C ASP A 105 -6.22 1.09 -12.76
N ARG A 106 -5.17 0.58 -13.41
CA ARG A 106 -3.91 1.32 -13.62
C ARG A 106 -4.12 2.23 -14.81
N ILE A 107 -4.33 3.51 -14.54
CA ILE A 107 -4.71 4.50 -15.56
C ILE A 107 -3.51 4.92 -16.38
N ASP A 108 -2.38 5.10 -15.72
CA ASP A 108 -1.13 5.55 -16.30
C ASP A 108 0.04 4.81 -15.67
N ILE A 109 0.90 4.24 -16.51
CA ILE A 109 2.10 3.51 -16.10
C ILE A 109 3.29 4.12 -16.82
N THR A 110 4.29 4.51 -16.06
CA THR A 110 5.57 5.03 -16.56
C THR A 110 6.69 4.09 -16.13
N GLY A 111 7.51 3.65 -17.07
CA GLY A 111 8.64 2.77 -16.83
C GLY A 111 9.81 3.46 -16.12
N ALA A 112 10.86 2.70 -15.80
CA ALA A 112 12.05 3.18 -15.12
C ALA A 112 12.81 4.26 -15.91
N ASP A 113 12.69 4.25 -17.21
CA ASP A 113 13.28 5.23 -18.14
C ASP A 113 12.43 6.50 -18.34
N GLY A 114 11.28 6.58 -17.66
CA GLY A 114 10.31 7.67 -17.82
C GLY A 114 9.40 7.53 -19.04
N ALA A 115 9.52 6.44 -19.82
CA ALA A 115 8.65 6.22 -20.98
C ALA A 115 7.26 5.73 -20.56
N PRO A 116 6.19 6.19 -21.25
CA PRO A 116 4.84 5.68 -21.00
C PRO A 116 4.73 4.21 -21.42
N VAL A 117 4.20 3.37 -20.52
CA VAL A 117 3.96 1.93 -20.76
C VAL A 117 2.51 1.68 -21.16
N GLY A 118 1.59 2.57 -20.79
CA GLY A 118 0.16 2.48 -21.07
C GLY A 118 -0.68 2.32 -19.81
N SER A 119 -1.77 1.56 -19.94
CA SER A 119 -2.70 1.28 -18.84
C SER A 119 -2.97 -0.23 -18.77
N SER A 120 -3.45 -0.70 -17.62
CA SER A 120 -3.88 -2.10 -17.46
C SER A 120 -4.89 -2.24 -16.33
N ARG A 121 -5.64 -3.34 -16.34
CA ARG A 121 -6.56 -3.69 -15.26
C ARG A 121 -6.18 -5.03 -14.70
N LEU A 122 -6.26 -5.14 -13.39
CA LEU A 122 -5.94 -6.38 -12.72
C LEU A 122 -6.72 -6.50 -11.40
N VAL A 123 -6.81 -7.70 -10.92
CA VAL A 123 -7.29 -8.02 -9.59
C VAL A 123 -6.30 -8.97 -8.94
N TYR A 124 -6.00 -8.78 -7.66
CA TYR A 124 -5.19 -9.75 -6.95
C TYR A 124 -5.67 -9.99 -5.52
N LEU A 125 -5.24 -11.13 -4.99
CA LEU A 125 -5.45 -11.52 -3.61
C LEU A 125 -4.12 -11.37 -2.86
N ALA A 126 -4.14 -10.57 -1.79
CA ALA A 126 -3.01 -10.29 -0.93
C ALA A 126 -3.28 -10.73 0.50
N VAL A 127 -2.35 -11.49 1.08
CA VAL A 127 -2.37 -11.88 2.48
C VAL A 127 -1.42 -10.97 3.25
N PRO A 128 -1.88 -10.22 4.27
CA PRO A 128 -0.97 -9.62 5.23
C PRO A 128 -0.14 -10.70 5.89
N VAL A 129 1.19 -10.62 5.81
CA VAL A 129 2.07 -11.70 6.29
C VAL A 129 3.18 -11.19 7.19
N LYS A 130 3.68 -12.10 8.02
CA LYS A 130 4.96 -11.99 8.73
C LYS A 130 5.78 -13.27 8.55
N GLN A 131 7.09 -13.12 8.55
CA GLN A 131 8.00 -14.25 8.49
C GLN A 131 8.35 -14.72 9.91
N SER A 132 8.19 -16.01 10.18
CA SER A 132 8.49 -16.59 11.48
C SER A 132 9.98 -16.43 11.81
N GLY A 133 10.27 -16.03 13.05
CA GLY A 133 11.64 -15.84 13.53
C GLY A 133 12.34 -14.57 13.01
N SER A 134 11.62 -13.67 12.31
CA SER A 134 12.15 -12.39 11.88
C SER A 134 11.16 -11.25 12.12
N ASN A 135 11.59 -10.00 11.89
CA ASN A 135 10.72 -8.81 11.91
C ASN A 135 10.16 -8.47 10.51
N THR A 136 10.33 -9.36 9.54
CA THR A 136 9.85 -9.13 8.18
C THR A 136 8.35 -9.22 8.12
N VAL A 137 7.73 -8.13 7.68
CA VAL A 137 6.28 -8.03 7.46
C VAL A 137 6.01 -7.47 6.06
N GLY A 138 4.82 -7.75 5.53
CA GLY A 138 4.38 -7.21 4.23
C GLY A 138 3.10 -7.85 3.74
N GLN A 139 2.96 -7.93 2.43
CA GLN A 139 1.83 -8.56 1.74
C GLN A 139 2.35 -9.70 0.87
N MET A 140 1.73 -10.87 0.92
CA MET A 140 2.00 -11.98 0.01
C MET A 140 0.93 -12.01 -1.06
N ILE A 141 1.31 -11.86 -2.33
CA ILE A 141 0.36 -11.94 -3.44
C ILE A 141 0.19 -13.41 -3.80
N ILE A 142 -0.96 -13.98 -3.47
CA ILE A 142 -1.21 -15.41 -3.61
C ILE A 142 -1.90 -15.82 -4.91
N ALA A 143 -2.57 -14.87 -5.58
CA ALA A 143 -3.22 -15.06 -6.87
C ALA A 143 -3.52 -13.70 -7.50
N GLY A 144 -3.73 -13.68 -8.82
CA GLY A 144 -4.22 -12.50 -9.54
C GLY A 144 -4.70 -12.82 -10.93
N LEU A 145 -5.53 -11.93 -11.49
CA LEU A 145 -5.95 -11.94 -12.89
C LEU A 145 -5.61 -10.59 -13.51
N THR A 146 -5.07 -10.61 -14.72
CA THR A 146 -4.71 -9.40 -15.46
C THR A 146 -5.36 -9.39 -16.84
N THR A 147 -5.64 -8.19 -17.38
CA THR A 147 -6.16 -8.03 -18.75
C THR A 147 -5.07 -8.04 -19.81
N GLU A 148 -3.81 -7.85 -19.40
CA GLU A 148 -2.68 -7.70 -20.31
C GLU A 148 -1.81 -8.96 -20.34
N PRO A 149 -1.62 -9.61 -21.52
CA PRO A 149 -0.77 -10.80 -21.60
C PRO A 149 0.65 -10.59 -21.11
N LYS A 150 1.22 -9.39 -21.29
CA LYS A 150 2.56 -9.03 -20.82
C LYS A 150 2.68 -9.01 -19.28
N ASP A 151 1.56 -8.84 -18.58
CA ASP A 151 1.51 -8.79 -17.12
C ASP A 151 1.27 -10.18 -16.48
N ALA A 152 1.16 -11.25 -17.28
CA ALA A 152 1.09 -12.63 -16.81
C ALA A 152 2.43 -13.36 -17.09
N PRO A 153 3.01 -14.12 -16.13
CA PRO A 153 2.52 -14.43 -14.78
C PRO A 153 2.75 -13.34 -13.74
N GLY A 154 3.15 -12.14 -14.15
CA GLY A 154 3.37 -10.97 -13.29
C GLY A 154 4.61 -11.05 -12.42
N PRO A 155 4.87 -10.00 -11.63
CA PRO A 155 6.09 -9.89 -10.83
C PRO A 155 6.15 -10.92 -9.68
N PHE A 156 5.00 -11.52 -9.35
CA PHE A 156 4.88 -12.51 -8.27
C PHE A 156 4.75 -13.95 -8.80
N GLY A 157 4.76 -14.15 -10.14
CA GLY A 157 4.75 -15.46 -10.78
C GLY A 157 3.43 -16.23 -10.68
N ASN A 158 2.30 -15.55 -10.38
CA ASN A 158 1.03 -16.20 -10.08
C ASN A 158 -0.21 -15.48 -10.64
N TYR A 159 -0.02 -14.53 -11.56
CA TYR A 159 -1.12 -13.93 -12.30
C TYR A 159 -1.50 -14.79 -13.50
N GLU A 160 -2.80 -14.92 -13.74
CA GLU A 160 -3.37 -15.53 -14.93
C GLU A 160 -3.95 -14.44 -15.83
N LEU A 161 -4.00 -14.71 -17.14
CA LEU A 161 -4.70 -13.85 -18.08
C LEU A 161 -6.21 -14.03 -17.88
N ALA A 162 -6.93 -12.94 -17.70
CA ALA A 162 -8.39 -12.96 -17.65
C ALA A 162 -8.95 -13.31 -19.04
N THR A 163 -9.87 -14.27 -19.10
CA THR A 163 -10.61 -14.61 -20.32
C THR A 163 -11.78 -13.68 -20.55
N SER A 164 -12.30 -13.08 -19.48
CA SER A 164 -13.24 -11.98 -19.53
C SER A 164 -13.01 -11.02 -18.38
N HIS A 165 -13.30 -9.76 -18.64
CA HIS A 165 -13.28 -8.72 -17.60
C HIS A 165 -14.31 -7.64 -17.91
N ARG A 166 -14.78 -6.99 -16.85
CA ARG A 166 -15.66 -5.82 -16.89
C ARG A 166 -15.25 -4.85 -15.80
N MET A 167 -15.21 -3.57 -16.12
CA MET A 167 -15.09 -2.50 -15.15
C MET A 167 -15.99 -1.36 -15.59
N GLU A 168 -16.95 -1.03 -14.76
CA GLU A 168 -17.85 0.09 -14.94
C GLU A 168 -17.85 0.94 -13.67
N ARG A 169 -17.84 2.23 -13.88
CA ARG A 169 -17.95 3.21 -12.80
C ARG A 169 -18.87 4.31 -13.23
N SER A 170 -19.93 4.56 -12.46
CA SER A 170 -20.81 5.70 -12.64
C SER A 170 -20.78 6.63 -11.43
N VAL A 171 -20.93 7.92 -11.70
CA VAL A 171 -20.93 8.97 -10.69
C VAL A 171 -22.22 9.77 -10.85
N ASN A 172 -23.11 9.71 -9.88
CA ASN A 172 -24.28 10.55 -9.84
C ASN A 172 -24.03 11.73 -8.89
N ALA A 173 -23.58 12.84 -9.47
CA ALA A 173 -23.39 14.10 -8.77
C ALA A 173 -24.70 14.90 -8.83
N GLY A 174 -25.72 14.48 -8.09
CA GLY A 174 -26.91 15.28 -7.87
C GLY A 174 -26.56 16.56 -7.11
N GLY A 175 -27.35 17.64 -7.25
CA GLY A 175 -27.07 18.95 -6.66
C GLY A 175 -27.05 19.01 -5.12
N GLY A 176 -26.76 17.91 -4.45
CA GLY A 176 -26.60 17.75 -3.01
C GLY A 176 -25.16 17.48 -2.58
N LYS A 177 -24.96 17.32 -1.28
CA LYS A 177 -23.65 17.09 -0.67
C LYS A 177 -23.10 15.67 -0.93
N ASP A 178 -23.96 14.72 -1.30
CA ASP A 178 -23.60 13.31 -1.38
C ASP A 178 -23.44 12.89 -2.84
N THR A 179 -22.24 12.45 -3.19
CA THR A 179 -21.95 11.86 -4.50
C THR A 179 -22.19 10.36 -4.41
N LEU A 180 -23.19 9.87 -5.11
CA LEU A 180 -23.48 8.46 -5.21
C LEU A 180 -22.61 7.85 -6.31
N MET A 181 -21.86 6.82 -5.93
CA MET A 181 -21.01 6.04 -6.81
C MET A 181 -21.61 4.67 -7.02
N GLU A 182 -21.48 4.16 -8.23
CA GLU A 182 -21.79 2.76 -8.53
C GLU A 182 -20.62 2.16 -9.32
N GLU A 183 -20.12 1.03 -8.87
CA GLU A 183 -18.99 0.33 -9.49
C GLU A 183 -19.32 -1.15 -9.67
N HIS A 184 -18.94 -1.66 -10.84
CA HIS A 184 -19.00 -3.08 -11.16
C HIS A 184 -17.65 -3.53 -11.72
N TRP A 185 -17.03 -4.48 -11.05
CA TRP A 185 -15.78 -5.10 -11.45
C TRP A 185 -15.98 -6.59 -11.59
N GLU A 186 -15.51 -7.17 -12.67
CA GLU A 186 -15.55 -8.60 -12.93
C GLU A 186 -14.29 -9.06 -13.65
N PHE A 187 -13.73 -10.18 -13.19
CA PHE A 187 -12.65 -10.90 -13.83
C PHE A 187 -12.92 -12.38 -13.76
N ALA A 188 -12.69 -13.10 -14.86
CA ALA A 188 -12.76 -14.55 -14.90
C ALA A 188 -11.56 -15.12 -15.64
N SER A 189 -11.08 -16.31 -15.24
CA SER A 189 -9.97 -17.02 -15.87
C SER A 189 -10.41 -18.30 -16.56
N ALA A 190 -9.52 -18.85 -17.39
CA ALA A 190 -9.71 -20.16 -18.02
C ALA A 190 -9.69 -21.31 -16.98
N SER A 191 -9.03 -21.13 -15.84
CA SER A 191 -8.98 -22.08 -14.73
C SER A 191 -10.28 -22.13 -13.92
N GLY A 192 -11.26 -21.25 -14.25
CA GLY A 192 -12.56 -21.18 -13.61
C GLY A 192 -12.62 -20.27 -12.38
N GLU A 193 -11.58 -19.50 -12.11
CA GLU A 193 -11.61 -18.47 -11.08
C GLU A 193 -12.49 -17.31 -11.52
N ARG A 194 -13.31 -16.79 -10.61
CA ARG A 194 -14.16 -15.62 -10.83
C ARG A 194 -14.09 -14.70 -9.62
N LEU A 195 -13.83 -13.44 -9.89
CA LEU A 195 -13.74 -12.36 -8.90
C LEU A 195 -14.61 -11.21 -9.40
N GLU A 196 -15.70 -10.95 -8.68
CA GLU A 196 -16.72 -9.95 -9.05
C GLU A 196 -17.13 -9.15 -7.83
N VAL A 197 -17.34 -7.86 -8.00
CA VAL A 197 -17.97 -6.98 -7.02
C VAL A 197 -18.91 -6.01 -7.73
N HIS A 198 -20.10 -5.85 -7.19
CA HIS A 198 -21.03 -4.78 -7.51
C HIS A 198 -21.29 -3.98 -6.25
N LEU A 199 -21.08 -2.66 -6.31
CA LEU A 199 -21.12 -1.79 -5.16
C LEU A 199 -21.75 -0.45 -5.52
N LYS A 200 -22.70 0.00 -4.68
CA LYS A 200 -23.27 1.34 -4.73
C LYS A 200 -23.10 2.01 -3.36
N TYR A 201 -22.50 3.19 -3.33
CA TYR A 201 -22.10 3.83 -2.09
C TYR A 201 -22.08 5.34 -2.17
N GLU A 202 -22.20 6.00 -1.02
CA GLU A 202 -21.97 7.42 -0.86
C GLU A 202 -20.47 7.68 -0.64
N ARG A 203 -19.86 8.45 -1.56
CA ARG A 203 -18.46 8.84 -1.45
C ARG A 203 -18.28 9.91 -0.37
N ALA A 204 -17.23 9.78 0.44
CA ALA A 204 -16.79 10.83 1.37
C ALA A 204 -15.42 11.38 0.97
N PRO A 205 -14.98 12.49 1.57
CA PRO A 205 -13.62 12.97 1.41
C PRO A 205 -12.61 11.90 1.81
N ALA A 206 -11.70 11.58 0.88
CA ALA A 206 -10.66 10.61 1.12
C ALA A 206 -9.63 11.14 2.13
N ARG A 207 -9.10 10.25 2.97
CA ARG A 207 -7.98 10.54 3.85
C ARG A 207 -6.68 10.36 3.08
N LYS A 208 -5.84 11.37 3.08
CA LYS A 208 -4.50 11.28 2.51
C LYS A 208 -3.58 10.47 3.41
N GLY A 209 -2.71 9.69 2.80
CA GLY A 209 -1.69 8.92 3.49
C GLY A 209 -0.56 8.51 2.55
N ALA A 210 0.58 8.18 3.12
CA ALA A 210 1.71 7.60 2.42
C ALA A 210 2.18 6.36 3.16
N ASN A 211 2.57 5.33 2.42
CA ASN A 211 3.02 4.05 2.95
C ASN A 211 4.17 3.51 2.12
N GLU A 212 5.02 2.73 2.78
CA GLU A 212 5.93 1.82 2.12
C GLU A 212 5.56 0.38 2.51
N VAL A 213 5.39 -0.48 1.52
CA VAL A 213 4.94 -1.86 1.73
C VAL A 213 5.77 -2.81 0.89
N LYS A 214 6.24 -3.90 1.51
CA LYS A 214 6.89 -5.00 0.80
C LYS A 214 5.86 -6.00 0.31
N PHE A 215 5.96 -6.35 -0.97
CA PHE A 215 5.11 -7.34 -1.62
C PHE A 215 5.93 -8.54 -2.03
N PHE A 216 5.56 -9.71 -1.52
CA PHE A 216 6.27 -10.97 -1.69
C PHE A 216 5.56 -11.90 -2.65
N SER A 217 6.35 -12.80 -3.26
CA SER A 217 5.86 -13.93 -4.06
C SER A 217 5.85 -15.21 -3.22
N PRO A 218 4.77 -16.01 -3.22
CA PRO A 218 4.78 -17.30 -2.55
C PRO A 218 5.70 -18.32 -3.22
N THR A 219 5.99 -18.18 -4.51
CA THR A 219 6.88 -19.05 -5.29
C THR A 219 8.37 -18.73 -5.10
N ASN A 220 8.67 -17.48 -4.76
CA ASN A 220 10.02 -17.00 -4.45
C ASN A 220 9.98 -15.96 -3.33
N PRO A 221 9.78 -16.36 -2.06
CA PRO A 221 9.58 -15.43 -0.96
C PRO A 221 10.85 -14.65 -0.55
N ALA A 222 12.02 -14.99 -1.10
CA ALA A 222 13.23 -14.20 -0.95
C ALA A 222 13.25 -12.95 -1.85
N SER A 223 12.46 -12.97 -2.93
CA SER A 223 12.30 -11.83 -3.84
C SER A 223 11.04 -11.06 -3.48
N TYR A 224 11.14 -9.73 -3.44
CA TYR A 224 10.02 -8.86 -3.16
C TYR A 224 10.13 -7.55 -3.94
N GLN A 225 8.99 -6.86 -4.07
CA GLN A 225 8.94 -5.49 -4.55
C GLN A 225 8.61 -4.55 -3.39
N ILE A 226 9.13 -3.33 -3.45
CA ILE A 226 8.83 -2.26 -2.50
C ILE A 226 7.88 -1.30 -3.20
N PHE A 227 6.68 -1.12 -2.64
CA PHE A 227 5.72 -0.14 -3.14
C PHE A 227 5.76 1.08 -2.24
N LYS A 228 6.18 2.22 -2.80
CA LYS A 228 6.09 3.54 -2.17
C LYS A 228 4.82 4.21 -2.68
N ILE A 229 3.90 4.43 -1.78
CA ILE A 229 2.51 4.73 -2.10
C ILE A 229 2.12 6.07 -1.51
N GLU A 230 1.53 6.94 -2.33
CA GLU A 230 0.74 8.09 -1.89
C GLU A 230 -0.71 7.86 -2.29
N GLN A 231 -1.64 8.04 -1.35
CA GLN A 231 -3.03 7.64 -1.58
C GLN A 231 -4.03 8.54 -0.89
N GLY A 232 -5.24 8.58 -1.45
CA GLY A 232 -6.46 8.99 -0.77
C GLY A 232 -7.33 7.78 -0.52
N ILE A 233 -7.60 7.43 0.74
CA ILE A 233 -8.45 6.29 1.11
C ILE A 233 -9.81 6.76 1.62
N ASP A 234 -10.87 6.18 1.10
CA ASP A 234 -12.24 6.30 1.57
C ASP A 234 -12.73 4.95 2.10
N ILE A 235 -12.81 4.82 3.42
CA ILE A 235 -13.33 3.63 4.08
C ILE A 235 -14.85 3.72 4.07
N MET A 236 -15.51 2.96 3.19
CA MET A 236 -16.96 3.01 2.97
C MET A 236 -17.73 2.18 3.97
N ARG A 237 -17.18 1.02 4.34
CA ARG A 237 -17.75 0.11 5.32
C ARG A 237 -16.65 -0.47 6.21
N ASN A 238 -16.90 -0.55 7.51
CA ASN A 238 -16.07 -1.31 8.45
C ASN A 238 -16.88 -1.75 9.66
N ALA A 239 -16.54 -2.89 10.23
CA ALA A 239 -17.21 -3.48 11.39
C ALA A 239 -16.63 -3.00 12.74
N THR A 240 -15.56 -2.21 12.75
CA THR A 240 -14.91 -1.73 13.98
C THR A 240 -15.37 -0.33 14.37
N VAL A 241 -15.20 0.03 15.64
CA VAL A 241 -15.58 1.36 16.16
C VAL A 241 -14.56 2.43 15.69
N PRO A 242 -15.01 3.58 15.17
CA PRO A 242 -16.40 3.91 14.84
C PRO A 242 -16.89 3.14 13.61
N VAL A 243 -18.01 2.44 13.76
CA VAL A 243 -18.64 1.71 12.66
C VAL A 243 -19.01 2.69 11.55
N ARG A 244 -18.72 2.30 10.31
CA ARG A 244 -19.08 3.05 9.11
C ARG A 244 -19.84 2.14 8.16
N ASP A 245 -20.90 2.66 7.61
CA ASP A 245 -21.62 2.00 6.52
C ASP A 245 -22.30 3.04 5.64
N ARG A 246 -21.62 3.37 4.53
CA ARG A 246 -22.13 4.24 3.47
C ARG A 246 -22.45 3.46 2.20
N VAL A 247 -22.43 2.14 2.31
CA VAL A 247 -22.75 1.22 1.23
C VAL A 247 -24.26 1.04 1.18
N LYS A 248 -24.86 1.28 0.01
CA LYS A 248 -26.30 1.14 -0.25
C LYS A 248 -26.64 -0.22 -0.84
N GLU A 249 -25.83 -0.68 -1.77
CA GLU A 249 -25.97 -1.99 -2.41
C GLU A 249 -24.60 -2.65 -2.48
N PHE A 250 -24.54 -3.94 -2.22
CA PHE A 250 -23.31 -4.70 -2.24
C PHE A 250 -23.59 -6.15 -2.56
N SER A 251 -22.87 -6.64 -3.55
CA SER A 251 -22.75 -8.07 -3.80
C SER A 251 -21.35 -8.38 -4.31
N TYR A 252 -20.88 -9.59 -4.06
CA TYR A 252 -19.64 -10.09 -4.62
C TYR A 252 -19.76 -11.56 -4.97
N LYS A 253 -18.91 -12.00 -5.88
CA LYS A 253 -18.63 -13.40 -6.15
C LYS A 253 -17.12 -13.56 -6.19
N ALA A 254 -16.62 -14.48 -5.40
CA ALA A 254 -15.21 -14.81 -5.38
C ALA A 254 -15.09 -16.33 -5.23
N GLY A 255 -14.14 -16.93 -5.97
CA GLY A 255 -13.92 -18.38 -5.87
C GLY A 255 -13.71 -19.03 -7.22
N GLY A 256 -14.04 -20.32 -7.28
CA GLY A 256 -13.73 -21.19 -8.42
C GLY A 256 -12.25 -21.58 -8.47
N GLY A 257 -11.91 -22.55 -9.31
CA GLY A 257 -10.54 -23.02 -9.45
C GLY A 257 -9.87 -23.31 -8.11
N ARG A 258 -8.64 -22.82 -7.95
CA ARG A 258 -7.87 -22.96 -6.69
C ARG A 258 -8.36 -22.07 -5.55
N LEU A 259 -9.18 -21.03 -5.85
CA LEU A 259 -9.68 -20.08 -4.85
C LEU A 259 -10.91 -20.60 -4.10
N GLY A 260 -11.59 -21.63 -4.61
CA GLY A 260 -12.82 -22.17 -4.02
C GLY A 260 -12.75 -22.42 -2.51
N PRO A 261 -11.67 -23.01 -1.97
CA PRO A 261 -11.56 -23.24 -0.53
C PRO A 261 -11.44 -21.98 0.33
N LEU A 262 -11.07 -20.83 -0.25
CA LEU A 262 -11.03 -19.53 0.44
C LEU A 262 -12.40 -18.86 0.53
N PHE A 263 -13.27 -19.18 -0.45
CA PHE A 263 -14.61 -18.61 -0.61
C PHE A 263 -15.63 -19.75 -0.63
N ASP A 264 -15.78 -20.40 0.51
CA ASP A 264 -16.64 -21.58 0.69
C ASP A 264 -18.03 -21.24 1.29
N GLY A 265 -18.33 -19.95 1.44
CA GLY A 265 -19.54 -19.42 2.06
C GLY A 265 -19.39 -19.12 3.55
N THR A 266 -18.24 -19.39 4.15
CA THR A 266 -17.95 -19.04 5.56
C THR A 266 -17.12 -17.77 5.68
N GLU A 267 -16.59 -17.26 4.58
CA GLU A 267 -15.84 -16.01 4.55
C GLU A 267 -16.71 -14.81 4.93
N ARG A 268 -16.08 -13.79 5.46
CA ARG A 268 -16.78 -12.58 5.93
C ARG A 268 -16.02 -11.33 5.52
N VAL A 269 -16.71 -10.37 4.89
CA VAL A 269 -16.17 -9.04 4.60
C VAL A 269 -16.11 -8.22 5.90
N VAL A 270 -14.97 -7.62 6.21
CA VAL A 270 -14.74 -6.80 7.40
C VAL A 270 -14.56 -5.32 7.09
N SER A 271 -14.03 -5.00 5.90
CA SER A 271 -13.93 -3.63 5.40
C SER A 271 -14.13 -3.58 3.89
N ILE A 272 -14.64 -2.44 3.42
CA ILE A 272 -14.74 -2.10 1.99
C ILE A 272 -14.16 -0.70 1.83
N ASP A 273 -13.11 -0.58 1.03
CA ASP A 273 -12.33 0.64 0.86
C ASP A 273 -12.22 1.01 -0.61
N SER A 274 -12.36 2.31 -0.93
CA SER A 274 -12.05 2.86 -2.24
C SER A 274 -10.85 3.77 -2.14
N PHE A 275 -9.90 3.58 -3.07
CA PHE A 275 -8.71 4.40 -3.15
C PHE A 275 -8.85 5.35 -4.34
N HIS A 276 -8.94 6.62 -4.03
CA HIS A 276 -8.92 7.68 -4.99
C HIS A 276 -7.51 8.27 -5.01
N TRP A 277 -7.01 8.65 -6.19
CA TRP A 277 -5.72 9.30 -6.28
C TRP A 277 -4.63 8.45 -5.61
N TYR A 278 -4.39 7.28 -6.19
CA TYR A 278 -3.39 6.35 -5.72
C TYR A 278 -2.17 6.40 -6.65
N ASN A 279 -1.05 6.92 -6.14
CA ASN A 279 0.21 6.93 -6.87
C ASN A 279 1.16 5.89 -6.24
N ARG A 280 1.79 5.10 -7.07
CA ARG A 280 2.69 4.03 -6.63
C ARG A 280 4.00 4.05 -7.40
N GLY A 281 5.13 4.17 -6.69
CA GLY A 281 6.45 3.82 -7.18
C GLY A 281 6.79 2.37 -6.82
N VAL A 282 7.33 1.60 -7.76
CA VAL A 282 7.76 0.22 -7.57
C VAL A 282 9.28 0.16 -7.62
N TYR A 283 9.88 -0.53 -6.64
CA TYR A 283 11.31 -0.67 -6.50
C TYR A 283 11.69 -2.12 -6.22
N LEU A 284 12.85 -2.52 -6.70
CA LEU A 284 13.53 -3.74 -6.27
C LEU A 284 14.51 -3.40 -5.14
N PRO A 285 14.74 -4.34 -4.21
CA PRO A 285 15.66 -4.16 -3.09
C PRO A 285 17.11 -4.07 -3.54
#